data_f358ef6678d134db381e23e423e31078
#
_entry.id   f358ef6678d134db381e23e423e31078
#
_cell.length_a   1.000
_cell.length_b   1.000
_cell.length_c   1.000
_cell.angle_alpha   90.00
_cell.angle_beta   90.00
_cell.angle_gamma   90.00
#
_symmetry.space_group_name_H-M   'P 1'
#
loop_
_entity.id
_entity.type
_entity.pdbx_description
1 polymer ?
#
loop_
_entity_poly.entity_id
_entity_poly.type
_entity_poly.pdbx_seq_one_letter_code
_entity_poly.pdbx_strand_id
1 'polypeptide(L)'
;MKNKFSVKRLLLLLAALVAIACVIVPIPYYVEGPGATIDLSELITVNGKEDDFPGSFSLTSVGIRQATVLTAAKAKFSDFEEVVSKEALMGGATTEEYDQMQAYYMESSQNAAIEQALKLAGKPYEMSYLGVYVMSVEPNSTFYGKIAVGDTVTQVNGKSFASADELVAYVHGQTVGDTVTVTYLHDGKEKEASGKLIALPKPNEGKAGIGISLTSHTEIKTDESIKFDVDNIGGPSAGLMFTLEIYQQLVGKDLRKGLDIAGTGTMEADGTVGQIGGIDKKVASASESGAKVFFAPKGSSKEDTNYKEAKAAAKKLGTDMKIVPVGTLADAVAYLEQMN
;
A
#
# COMPACT_ATOMS: atom_id res chain seq x y z
N MET A 1 -39.36 -10.95 -51.15
CA MET A 1 -39.87 -10.18 -49.98
C MET A 1 -38.70 -9.45 -49.32
N LYS A 2 -38.55 -8.11 -49.51
CA LYS A 2 -37.52 -7.31 -48.82
C LYS A 2 -38.08 -6.94 -47.46
N ASN A 3 -37.55 -7.61 -46.38
CA ASN A 3 -37.84 -7.22 -45.03
C ASN A 3 -37.26 -5.81 -44.78
N LYS A 4 -38.07 -4.78 -44.87
CA LYS A 4 -37.75 -3.43 -44.41
C LYS A 4 -37.65 -3.50 -42.89
N PHE A 5 -36.43 -3.66 -42.34
CA PHE A 5 -36.21 -3.39 -40.92
C PHE A 5 -36.74 -2.00 -40.63
N SER A 6 -37.78 -1.90 -39.81
CA SER A 6 -38.33 -0.62 -39.41
C SER A 6 -37.24 0.20 -38.74
N VAL A 7 -37.04 1.45 -39.14
CA VAL A 7 -36.06 2.38 -38.52
C VAL A 7 -36.18 2.38 -36.98
N LYS A 8 -37.42 2.23 -36.45
CA LYS A 8 -37.66 2.09 -35.01
C LYS A 8 -36.98 0.84 -34.40
N ARG A 9 -36.99 -0.30 -35.09
CA ARG A 9 -36.31 -1.52 -34.61
C ARG A 9 -34.81 -1.36 -34.65
N LEU A 10 -34.26 -0.70 -35.66
CA LEU A 10 -32.84 -0.39 -35.79
C LEU A 10 -32.40 0.56 -34.64
N LEU A 11 -33.17 1.60 -34.35
CA LEU A 11 -32.90 2.53 -33.23
C LEU A 11 -32.98 1.82 -31.87
N LEU A 12 -33.94 0.92 -31.67
CA LEU A 12 -34.03 0.13 -30.45
C LEU A 12 -32.83 -0.81 -30.27
N LEU A 13 -32.39 -1.46 -31.33
CA LEU A 13 -31.21 -2.31 -31.32
C LEU A 13 -29.95 -1.50 -31.02
N LEU A 14 -29.80 -0.33 -31.62
CA LEU A 14 -28.68 0.57 -31.36
C LEU A 14 -28.69 1.04 -29.90
N ALA A 15 -29.83 1.46 -29.37
CA ALA A 15 -29.99 1.87 -27.98
C ALA A 15 -29.65 0.72 -27.02
N ALA A 16 -30.07 -0.51 -27.32
CA ALA A 16 -29.74 -1.69 -26.53
C ALA A 16 -28.22 -1.97 -26.56
N LEU A 17 -27.57 -1.87 -27.72
CA LEU A 17 -26.12 -2.04 -27.87
C LEU A 17 -25.35 -0.97 -27.07
N VAL A 18 -25.78 0.30 -27.13
CA VAL A 18 -25.19 1.38 -26.33
C VAL A 18 -25.37 1.12 -24.83
N ALA A 19 -26.56 0.71 -24.41
CA ALA A 19 -26.80 0.36 -23.00
C ALA A 19 -25.89 -0.78 -22.52
N ILE A 20 -25.76 -1.83 -23.33
CA ILE A 20 -24.83 -2.94 -23.04
C ILE A 20 -23.39 -2.43 -22.98
N ALA A 21 -22.97 -1.60 -23.94
CA ALA A 21 -21.62 -1.03 -23.95
C ALA A 21 -21.35 -0.19 -22.69
N CYS A 22 -22.31 0.60 -22.22
CA CYS A 22 -22.18 1.37 -20.96
C CYS A 22 -21.97 0.48 -19.73
N VAL A 23 -22.40 -0.77 -19.75
CA VAL A 23 -22.26 -1.73 -18.63
C VAL A 23 -20.95 -2.48 -18.68
N ILE A 24 -20.51 -2.90 -19.89
CA ILE A 24 -19.40 -3.87 -20.02
C ILE A 24 -18.10 -3.25 -20.55
N VAL A 25 -18.15 -2.12 -21.25
CA VAL A 25 -16.94 -1.52 -21.83
C VAL A 25 -16.22 -0.70 -20.76
N PRO A 26 -14.96 -1.07 -20.42
CA PRO A 26 -14.17 -0.30 -19.47
C PRO A 26 -13.78 1.05 -20.04
N ILE A 27 -13.70 2.07 -19.18
CA ILE A 27 -13.21 3.41 -19.49
C ILE A 27 -11.90 3.68 -18.73
N PRO A 28 -11.09 4.69 -19.12
CA PRO A 28 -9.79 4.97 -18.47
C PRO A 28 -9.98 5.69 -17.11
N TYR A 29 -10.91 5.17 -16.32
CA TYR A 29 -11.22 5.60 -14.96
C TYR A 29 -11.37 4.37 -14.05
N TYR A 30 -11.20 4.60 -12.76
CA TYR A 30 -11.43 3.62 -11.72
C TYR A 30 -12.49 4.15 -10.74
N VAL A 31 -13.18 3.25 -10.08
CA VAL A 31 -14.04 3.58 -8.95
C VAL A 31 -13.35 3.05 -7.71
N GLU A 32 -13.02 3.96 -6.80
CA GLU A 32 -12.60 3.67 -5.43
C GLU A 32 -13.82 3.65 -4.53
N GLY A 33 -13.90 2.66 -3.64
CA GLY A 33 -15.01 2.53 -2.70
C GLY A 33 -14.61 1.74 -1.45
N PRO A 34 -15.57 1.49 -0.54
CA PRO A 34 -15.33 0.58 0.58
C PRO A 34 -14.83 -0.76 0.09
N GLY A 35 -13.72 -1.23 0.68
CA GLY A 35 -13.11 -2.51 0.39
C GLY A 35 -13.53 -3.57 1.41
N ALA A 36 -12.60 -4.43 1.80
CA ALA A 36 -12.80 -5.45 2.81
C ALA A 36 -12.30 -5.00 4.18
N THR A 37 -12.92 -5.54 5.24
CA THR A 37 -12.39 -5.60 6.59
C THR A 37 -12.02 -7.05 6.84
N ILE A 38 -10.73 -7.31 7.10
CA ILE A 38 -10.18 -8.67 7.11
C ILE A 38 -9.53 -8.92 8.47
N ASP A 39 -9.93 -10.00 9.12
CA ASP A 39 -9.36 -10.45 10.39
C ASP A 39 -7.91 -10.87 10.19
N LEU A 40 -7.02 -10.35 11.02
CA LEU A 40 -5.58 -10.61 10.95
C LEU A 40 -5.19 -11.96 11.55
N SER A 41 -6.00 -12.55 12.41
CA SER A 41 -5.78 -13.89 12.92
C SER A 41 -5.74 -14.95 11.83
N GLU A 42 -6.47 -14.71 10.71
CA GLU A 42 -6.48 -15.59 9.53
C GLU A 42 -5.26 -15.35 8.61
N LEU A 43 -4.59 -14.21 8.74
CA LEU A 43 -3.52 -13.77 7.84
C LEU A 43 -2.12 -13.84 8.45
N ILE A 44 -2.00 -13.83 9.78
CA ILE A 44 -0.71 -13.75 10.47
C ILE A 44 -0.55 -14.90 11.44
N THR A 45 0.55 -15.63 11.28
CA THR A 45 0.95 -16.66 12.25
C THR A 45 2.30 -16.29 12.86
N VAL A 46 2.41 -16.42 14.17
CA VAL A 46 3.65 -16.20 14.91
C VAL A 46 4.08 -17.52 15.55
N ASN A 47 5.30 -17.98 15.22
CA ASN A 47 5.88 -19.23 15.71
C ASN A 47 5.01 -20.46 15.42
N GLY A 48 4.33 -20.44 14.22
CA GLY A 48 3.47 -21.51 13.76
C GLY A 48 2.16 -21.65 14.55
N LYS A 49 1.76 -20.61 15.31
CA LYS A 49 0.48 -20.56 15.99
C LYS A 49 -0.39 -19.49 15.36
N GLU A 50 -1.67 -19.77 15.28
CA GLU A 50 -2.72 -18.81 14.97
C GLU A 50 -3.13 -18.09 16.25
N ASP A 51 -3.67 -16.87 16.11
CA ASP A 51 -4.25 -16.16 17.24
C ASP A 51 -5.62 -16.73 17.59
N ASP A 52 -5.79 -17.22 18.81
CA ASP A 52 -7.04 -17.81 19.31
C ASP A 52 -7.74 -16.94 20.38
N PHE A 53 -7.25 -15.72 20.62
CA PHE A 53 -7.91 -14.79 21.53
C PHE A 53 -9.27 -14.32 20.97
N PRO A 54 -10.29 -14.11 21.83
CA PRO A 54 -11.60 -13.66 21.39
C PRO A 54 -11.58 -12.25 20.79
N GLY A 55 -12.49 -11.97 19.85
CA GLY A 55 -12.54 -10.73 19.06
C GLY A 55 -11.51 -10.74 17.94
N SER A 56 -11.32 -9.60 17.26
CA SER A 56 -10.41 -9.50 16.12
C SER A 56 -9.62 -8.19 16.09
N PHE A 57 -8.38 -8.24 15.60
CA PHE A 57 -7.74 -7.10 14.96
C PHE A 57 -7.95 -7.24 13.45
N SER A 58 -8.52 -6.21 12.83
CA SER A 58 -8.80 -6.25 11.39
C SER A 58 -8.15 -5.09 10.66
N LEU A 59 -7.51 -5.40 9.52
CA LEU A 59 -7.14 -4.39 8.55
C LEU A 59 -8.35 -3.95 7.74
N THR A 60 -8.28 -2.77 7.15
CA THR A 60 -9.29 -2.24 6.21
C THR A 60 -8.64 -1.85 4.89
N SER A 61 -9.29 -2.18 3.79
CA SER A 61 -8.83 -1.83 2.44
C SER A 61 -9.77 -0.85 1.73
N VAL A 62 -9.26 -0.24 0.66
CA VAL A 62 -10.06 0.47 -0.34
C VAL A 62 -10.22 -0.46 -1.53
N GLY A 63 -11.45 -0.67 -1.98
CA GLY A 63 -11.74 -1.42 -3.19
C GLY A 63 -11.50 -0.55 -4.42
N ILE A 64 -10.67 -1.02 -5.34
CA ILE A 64 -10.38 -0.35 -6.60
C ILE A 64 -10.88 -1.23 -7.73
N ARG A 65 -11.73 -0.71 -8.60
CA ARG A 65 -12.22 -1.43 -9.76
C ARG A 65 -12.23 -0.56 -10.99
N GLN A 66 -11.90 -1.12 -12.14
CA GLN A 66 -11.98 -0.40 -13.40
C GLN A 66 -13.42 0.03 -13.67
N ALA A 67 -13.60 1.29 -14.04
CA ALA A 67 -14.91 1.86 -14.25
C ALA A 67 -15.49 1.51 -15.62
N THR A 68 -16.81 1.35 -15.68
CA THR A 68 -17.62 1.48 -16.88
C THR A 68 -18.42 2.79 -16.79
N VAL A 69 -19.06 3.20 -17.88
CA VAL A 69 -19.94 4.40 -17.85
C VAL A 69 -21.01 4.29 -16.77
N LEU A 70 -21.59 3.09 -16.61
CA LEU A 70 -22.64 2.86 -15.61
C LEU A 70 -22.09 2.92 -14.19
N THR A 71 -20.95 2.27 -13.91
CA THR A 71 -20.37 2.26 -12.55
C THR A 71 -19.85 3.64 -12.15
N ALA A 72 -19.25 4.38 -13.09
CA ALA A 72 -18.83 5.76 -12.86
C ALA A 72 -20.03 6.71 -12.59
N ALA A 73 -21.14 6.52 -13.31
CA ALA A 73 -22.36 7.28 -13.05
C ALA A 73 -22.96 6.95 -11.68
N LYS A 74 -22.99 5.66 -11.29
CA LYS A 74 -23.49 5.20 -9.99
C LYS A 74 -22.65 5.76 -8.84
N ALA A 75 -21.32 5.74 -8.97
CA ALA A 75 -20.39 6.23 -7.93
C ALA A 75 -20.65 7.70 -7.54
N LYS A 76 -21.11 8.54 -8.50
CA LYS A 76 -21.47 9.95 -8.21
C LYS A 76 -22.66 10.12 -7.23
N PHE A 77 -23.46 9.09 -7.03
CA PHE A 77 -24.59 9.09 -6.09
C PHE A 77 -24.26 8.33 -4.80
N SER A 78 -23.05 7.80 -4.69
CA SER A 78 -22.57 7.13 -3.48
C SER A 78 -21.85 8.15 -2.58
N ASP A 79 -22.01 7.99 -1.30
CA ASP A 79 -21.36 8.82 -0.29
C ASP A 79 -19.90 8.42 -0.04
N PHE A 80 -19.54 7.19 -0.44
CA PHE A 80 -18.23 6.56 -0.16
C PHE A 80 -17.58 5.97 -1.40
N GLU A 81 -18.09 6.29 -2.60
CA GLU A 81 -17.42 5.92 -3.85
C GLU A 81 -16.92 7.17 -4.57
N GLU A 82 -15.74 7.08 -5.17
CA GLU A 82 -15.11 8.15 -5.93
C GLU A 82 -14.64 7.64 -7.29
N VAL A 83 -14.76 8.49 -8.32
CA VAL A 83 -14.24 8.19 -9.66
C VAL A 83 -12.91 8.90 -9.84
N VAL A 84 -11.85 8.11 -10.01
CA VAL A 84 -10.48 8.61 -10.20
C VAL A 84 -9.99 8.26 -11.61
N SER A 85 -9.20 9.12 -12.24
CA SER A 85 -8.59 8.79 -13.52
C SER A 85 -7.45 7.77 -13.33
N LYS A 86 -7.14 7.02 -14.40
CA LYS A 86 -5.97 6.13 -14.40
C LYS A 86 -4.68 6.89 -14.06
N GLU A 87 -4.53 8.09 -14.61
CA GLU A 87 -3.37 8.95 -14.34
C GLU A 87 -3.26 9.37 -12.87
N ALA A 88 -4.39 9.76 -12.25
CA ALA A 88 -4.41 10.13 -10.83
C ALA A 88 -4.13 8.94 -9.91
N LEU A 89 -4.58 7.73 -10.28
CA LEU A 89 -4.38 6.51 -9.49
C LEU A 89 -2.96 5.96 -9.62
N MET A 90 -2.43 5.91 -10.86
CA MET A 90 -1.20 5.17 -11.18
C MET A 90 -0.01 6.10 -11.48
N GLY A 91 -0.20 7.43 -11.58
CA GLY A 91 0.88 8.39 -11.81
C GLY A 91 1.64 8.17 -13.13
N GLY A 92 0.96 7.64 -14.17
CA GLY A 92 1.57 7.32 -15.46
C GLY A 92 2.18 5.90 -15.53
N ALA A 93 2.21 5.15 -14.44
CA ALA A 93 2.66 3.75 -14.44
C ALA A 93 1.70 2.83 -15.22
N THR A 94 2.24 1.73 -15.72
CA THR A 94 1.41 0.61 -16.22
C THR A 94 0.70 -0.08 -15.05
N THR A 95 -0.26 -0.95 -15.34
CA THR A 95 -0.94 -1.71 -14.27
C THR A 95 0.05 -2.63 -13.57
N GLU A 96 0.93 -3.28 -14.32
CA GLU A 96 1.97 -4.18 -13.80
C GLU A 96 2.95 -3.44 -12.89
N GLU A 97 3.42 -2.26 -13.29
CA GLU A 97 4.30 -1.42 -12.46
C GLU A 97 3.60 -0.94 -11.19
N TYR A 98 2.33 -0.55 -11.30
CA TYR A 98 1.52 -0.18 -10.14
C TYR A 98 1.37 -1.34 -9.17
N ASP A 99 1.06 -2.54 -9.66
CA ASP A 99 0.91 -3.74 -8.83
C ASP A 99 2.24 -4.10 -8.13
N GLN A 100 3.38 -3.99 -8.82
CA GLN A 100 4.71 -4.17 -8.23
C GLN A 100 4.99 -3.15 -7.11
N MET A 101 4.64 -1.88 -7.32
CA MET A 101 4.79 -0.86 -6.28
C MET A 101 3.88 -1.14 -5.08
N GLN A 102 2.62 -1.58 -5.30
CA GLN A 102 1.70 -1.92 -4.21
C GLN A 102 2.18 -3.14 -3.41
N ALA A 103 2.76 -4.15 -4.08
CA ALA A 103 3.37 -5.30 -3.44
C ALA A 103 4.58 -4.90 -2.58
N TYR A 104 5.46 -4.04 -3.09
CA TYR A 104 6.57 -3.50 -2.31
C TYR A 104 6.09 -2.71 -1.08
N TYR A 105 5.08 -1.85 -1.22
CA TYR A 105 4.53 -1.12 -0.08
C TYR A 105 3.95 -2.05 0.99
N MET A 106 3.33 -3.16 0.58
CA MET A 106 2.85 -4.18 1.50
C MET A 106 4.00 -4.88 2.22
N GLU A 107 5.05 -5.29 1.50
CA GLU A 107 6.26 -5.88 2.08
C GLU A 107 6.94 -4.93 3.07
N SER A 108 7.11 -3.67 2.69
CA SER A 108 7.64 -2.63 3.57
C SER A 108 6.80 -2.43 4.84
N SER A 109 5.48 -2.49 4.70
CA SER A 109 4.54 -2.40 5.82
C SER A 109 4.66 -3.60 6.78
N GLN A 110 4.85 -4.80 6.24
CA GLN A 110 5.10 -6.00 7.03
C GLN A 110 6.43 -5.91 7.79
N ASN A 111 7.50 -5.49 7.13
CA ASN A 111 8.81 -5.32 7.75
C ASN A 111 8.75 -4.27 8.89
N ALA A 112 8.11 -3.13 8.66
CA ALA A 112 7.92 -2.11 9.69
C ALA A 112 7.09 -2.64 10.86
N ALA A 113 6.05 -3.42 10.59
CA ALA A 113 5.20 -4.01 11.62
C ALA A 113 5.96 -5.05 12.46
N ILE A 114 6.75 -5.93 11.82
CA ILE A 114 7.62 -6.89 12.50
C ILE A 114 8.61 -6.16 13.41
N GLU A 115 9.31 -5.16 12.87
CA GLU A 115 10.28 -4.36 13.63
C GLU A 115 9.66 -3.77 14.89
N GLN A 116 8.55 -3.05 14.73
CA GLN A 116 7.90 -2.38 15.86
C GLN A 116 7.29 -3.35 16.87
N ALA A 117 6.74 -4.47 16.44
CA ALA A 117 6.22 -5.50 17.32
C ALA A 117 7.33 -6.18 18.13
N LEU A 118 8.47 -6.53 17.50
CA LEU A 118 9.63 -7.11 18.18
C LEU A 118 10.24 -6.12 19.17
N LYS A 119 10.40 -4.86 18.76
CA LYS A 119 10.91 -3.77 19.61
C LYS A 119 10.04 -3.59 20.86
N LEU A 120 8.71 -3.56 20.69
CA LEU A 120 7.75 -3.43 21.79
C LEU A 120 7.75 -4.67 22.70
N ALA A 121 7.91 -5.87 22.12
CA ALA A 121 8.01 -7.13 22.86
C ALA A 121 9.40 -7.37 23.52
N GLY A 122 10.38 -6.48 23.28
CA GLY A 122 11.75 -6.65 23.80
C GLY A 122 12.50 -7.83 23.18
N LYS A 123 12.15 -8.21 21.93
CA LYS A 123 12.76 -9.32 21.20
C LYS A 123 13.89 -8.83 20.31
N PRO A 124 14.99 -9.61 20.13
CA PRO A 124 16.08 -9.23 19.24
C PRO A 124 15.68 -9.33 17.79
N TYR A 125 16.20 -8.41 16.99
CA TYR A 125 16.10 -8.43 15.52
C TYR A 125 17.30 -7.71 14.91
N GLU A 126 17.53 -7.98 13.62
CA GLU A 126 18.52 -7.29 12.79
C GLU A 126 17.84 -6.82 11.52
N MET A 127 18.06 -5.55 11.14
CA MET A 127 17.65 -5.03 9.84
C MET A 127 18.76 -5.26 8.83
N SER A 128 18.48 -6.04 7.80
CA SER A 128 19.38 -6.28 6.67
C SER A 128 19.02 -5.39 5.50
N TYR A 129 19.99 -4.66 4.98
CA TYR A 129 19.83 -3.90 3.74
C TYR A 129 20.12 -4.83 2.54
N LEU A 130 19.14 -5.00 1.66
CA LEU A 130 19.22 -5.87 0.48
C LEU A 130 19.70 -5.11 -0.76
N GLY A 131 19.47 -3.80 -0.81
CA GLY A 131 19.77 -2.94 -1.94
C GLY A 131 18.78 -1.78 -2.07
N VAL A 132 18.65 -1.22 -3.26
CA VAL A 132 17.61 -0.25 -3.57
C VAL A 132 16.56 -0.88 -4.48
N TYR A 133 15.29 -0.74 -4.08
CA TYR A 133 14.14 -1.13 -4.88
C TYR A 133 13.85 -0.07 -5.94
N VAL A 134 13.65 -0.49 -7.18
CA VAL A 134 13.35 0.38 -8.32
C VAL A 134 11.86 0.68 -8.36
N MET A 135 11.50 1.94 -8.11
CA MET A 135 10.11 2.41 -8.12
C MET A 135 9.67 2.93 -9.48
N SER A 136 10.59 3.48 -10.28
CA SER A 136 10.37 3.87 -11.67
C SER A 136 11.68 3.97 -12.43
N VAL A 137 11.60 3.89 -13.76
CA VAL A 137 12.75 4.11 -14.65
C VAL A 137 12.40 5.25 -15.62
N GLU A 138 13.22 6.30 -15.62
CA GLU A 138 13.03 7.46 -16.49
C GLU A 138 13.10 7.04 -17.97
N PRO A 139 12.19 7.51 -18.85
CA PRO A 139 12.19 7.14 -20.28
C PRO A 139 13.48 7.51 -21.02
N ASN A 140 14.20 8.54 -20.56
CA ASN A 140 15.48 8.96 -21.12
C ASN A 140 16.70 8.27 -20.48
N SER A 141 16.48 7.37 -19.52
CA SER A 141 17.54 6.55 -18.93
C SER A 141 18.09 5.55 -19.96
N THR A 142 19.41 5.37 -19.96
CA THR A 142 20.06 4.31 -20.77
C THR A 142 19.82 2.90 -20.21
N PHE A 143 19.21 2.82 -19.04
CA PHE A 143 18.77 1.59 -18.39
C PHE A 143 17.28 1.29 -18.64
N TYR A 144 16.56 2.19 -19.31
CA TYR A 144 15.17 1.94 -19.71
C TYR A 144 15.05 0.67 -20.55
N GLY A 145 14.14 -0.22 -20.17
CA GLY A 145 13.98 -1.54 -20.81
C GLY A 145 15.06 -2.59 -20.45
N LYS A 146 16.02 -2.24 -19.57
CA LYS A 146 17.04 -3.18 -19.05
C LYS A 146 16.79 -3.49 -17.58
N ILE A 147 16.40 -2.48 -16.80
CA ILE A 147 15.99 -2.56 -15.41
C ILE A 147 14.51 -2.19 -15.38
N ALA A 148 13.73 -2.84 -14.56
CA ALA A 148 12.29 -2.65 -14.43
C ALA A 148 11.90 -2.20 -13.02
N VAL A 149 10.67 -1.68 -12.87
CA VAL A 149 10.02 -1.54 -11.56
C VAL A 149 9.94 -2.92 -10.92
N GLY A 150 10.27 -3.01 -9.64
CA GLY A 150 10.33 -4.28 -8.93
C GLY A 150 11.72 -4.87 -8.80
N ASP A 151 12.69 -4.41 -9.60
CA ASP A 151 14.08 -4.87 -9.47
C ASP A 151 14.73 -4.30 -8.21
N THR A 152 15.65 -5.07 -7.62
CA THR A 152 16.48 -4.60 -6.51
C THR A 152 17.92 -4.46 -6.95
N VAL A 153 18.42 -3.23 -7.03
CA VAL A 153 19.82 -2.96 -7.35
C VAL A 153 20.68 -3.22 -6.13
N THR A 154 21.62 -4.15 -6.26
CA THR A 154 22.52 -4.61 -5.19
C THR A 154 23.91 -4.03 -5.28
N GLN A 155 24.39 -3.73 -6.52
CA GLN A 155 25.75 -3.20 -6.74
C GLN A 155 25.77 -2.21 -7.91
N VAL A 156 26.74 -1.31 -7.88
CA VAL A 156 27.13 -0.47 -9.02
C VAL A 156 28.63 -0.58 -9.20
N ASN A 157 29.08 -0.96 -10.40
CA ASN A 157 30.48 -1.25 -10.75
C ASN A 157 31.14 -2.28 -9.79
N GLY A 158 30.38 -3.33 -9.41
CA GLY A 158 30.82 -4.36 -8.48
C GLY A 158 30.98 -3.91 -7.02
N LYS A 159 30.57 -2.68 -6.68
CA LYS A 159 30.57 -2.16 -5.31
C LYS A 159 29.20 -2.31 -4.68
N SER A 160 29.11 -2.96 -3.52
CA SER A 160 27.93 -2.99 -2.65
C SER A 160 27.89 -1.78 -1.72
N PHE A 161 26.74 -1.46 -1.19
CA PHE A 161 26.49 -0.31 -0.34
C PHE A 161 25.73 -0.75 0.91
N ALA A 162 25.86 -0.01 2.01
CA ALA A 162 25.18 -0.28 3.26
C ALA A 162 23.82 0.46 3.37
N SER A 163 23.56 1.41 2.46
CA SER A 163 22.30 2.17 2.41
C SER A 163 22.03 2.72 1.01
N ALA A 164 20.80 3.13 0.76
CA ALA A 164 20.42 3.83 -0.45
C ALA A 164 21.18 5.17 -0.61
N ASP A 165 21.42 5.88 0.49
CA ASP A 165 22.16 7.15 0.47
C ASP A 165 23.59 6.97 0.02
N GLU A 166 24.27 5.89 0.44
CA GLU A 166 25.61 5.57 0.00
C GLU A 166 25.67 5.27 -1.51
N LEU A 167 24.70 4.50 -2.02
CA LEU A 167 24.59 4.21 -3.44
C LEU A 167 24.36 5.50 -4.23
N VAL A 168 23.42 6.33 -3.80
CA VAL A 168 23.09 7.63 -4.43
C VAL A 168 24.33 8.55 -4.41
N ALA A 169 25.00 8.67 -3.27
CA ALA A 169 26.22 9.48 -3.15
C ALA A 169 27.33 9.00 -4.09
N TYR A 170 27.51 7.68 -4.19
CA TYR A 170 28.50 7.09 -5.11
C TYR A 170 28.19 7.43 -6.58
N VAL A 171 26.93 7.26 -7.00
CA VAL A 171 26.50 7.53 -8.38
C VAL A 171 26.58 9.04 -8.69
N HIS A 172 26.14 9.90 -7.77
CA HIS A 172 26.25 11.37 -7.91
C HIS A 172 27.69 11.87 -7.98
N GLY A 173 28.64 11.11 -7.44
CA GLY A 173 30.07 11.42 -7.52
C GLY A 173 30.73 11.05 -8.85
N GLN A 174 30.01 10.38 -9.76
CA GLN A 174 30.48 10.07 -11.12
C GLN A 174 30.20 11.25 -12.07
N THR A 175 30.64 11.11 -13.32
CA THR A 175 30.42 12.12 -14.36
C THR A 175 29.23 11.71 -15.24
N VAL A 176 28.41 12.66 -15.66
CA VAL A 176 27.37 12.43 -16.66
C VAL A 176 28.01 11.90 -17.94
N GLY A 177 27.48 10.79 -18.47
CA GLY A 177 28.01 10.09 -19.62
C GLY A 177 28.99 8.94 -19.30
N ASP A 178 29.44 8.81 -18.06
CA ASP A 178 30.22 7.64 -17.62
C ASP A 178 29.39 6.35 -17.78
N THR A 179 30.04 5.29 -18.23
CA THR A 179 29.42 3.97 -18.30
C THR A 179 29.57 3.27 -16.96
N VAL A 180 28.44 2.81 -16.42
CA VAL A 180 28.39 2.01 -15.19
C VAL A 180 27.71 0.67 -15.46
N THR A 181 28.11 -0.34 -14.69
CA THR A 181 27.44 -1.64 -14.65
C THR A 181 26.67 -1.74 -13.36
N VAL A 182 25.38 -2.07 -13.45
CA VAL A 182 24.46 -2.26 -12.34
C VAL A 182 24.18 -3.75 -12.19
N THR A 183 24.42 -4.32 -11.01
CA THR A 183 23.99 -5.66 -10.63
C THR A 183 22.68 -5.55 -9.88
N TYR A 184 21.69 -6.35 -10.25
CA TYR A 184 20.35 -6.29 -9.67
C TYR A 184 19.67 -7.66 -9.61
N LEU A 185 18.72 -7.81 -8.72
CA LEU A 185 17.83 -8.96 -8.63
C LEU A 185 16.55 -8.67 -9.42
N HIS A 186 16.19 -9.58 -10.31
CA HIS A 186 14.93 -9.59 -11.04
C HIS A 186 14.27 -10.96 -10.80
N ASP A 187 13.10 -10.97 -10.17
CA ASP A 187 12.45 -12.21 -9.72
C ASP A 187 13.39 -13.12 -8.92
N GLY A 188 14.16 -12.53 -8.00
CA GLY A 188 15.13 -13.23 -7.16
C GLY A 188 16.38 -13.74 -7.89
N LYS A 189 16.55 -13.46 -9.19
CA LYS A 189 17.71 -13.88 -9.99
C LYS A 189 18.63 -12.69 -10.24
N GLU A 190 19.91 -12.89 -9.97
CA GLU A 190 20.93 -11.88 -10.24
C GLU A 190 21.14 -11.67 -11.75
N LYS A 191 21.13 -10.41 -12.16
CA LYS A 191 21.36 -9.94 -13.52
C LYS A 191 22.27 -8.73 -13.51
N GLU A 192 22.86 -8.42 -14.66
CA GLU A 192 23.67 -7.22 -14.87
C GLU A 192 23.17 -6.43 -16.08
N ALA A 193 23.24 -5.12 -15.98
CA ALA A 193 23.01 -4.20 -17.08
C ALA A 193 24.05 -3.10 -17.08
N SER A 194 24.57 -2.74 -18.26
CA SER A 194 25.47 -1.61 -18.44
C SER A 194 24.77 -0.47 -19.18
N GLY A 195 25.06 0.75 -18.78
CA GLY A 195 24.49 1.95 -19.35
C GLY A 195 25.28 3.19 -18.98
N LYS A 196 24.96 4.31 -19.63
CA LYS A 196 25.57 5.61 -19.34
C LYS A 196 24.72 6.37 -18.30
N LEU A 197 25.41 7.03 -17.38
CA LEU A 197 24.75 7.95 -16.45
C LEU A 197 24.20 9.16 -17.21
N ILE A 198 22.99 9.56 -16.83
CA ILE A 198 22.30 10.75 -17.38
C ILE A 198 22.39 11.91 -16.39
N ALA A 199 22.19 13.14 -16.89
CA ALA A 199 21.95 14.31 -16.02
C ALA A 199 20.54 14.21 -15.44
N LEU A 200 20.43 14.22 -14.13
CA LEU A 200 19.14 14.14 -13.45
C LEU A 200 18.36 15.46 -13.54
N PRO A 201 17.00 15.39 -13.55
CA PRO A 201 16.15 16.57 -13.41
C PRO A 201 16.14 17.09 -11.95
N LYS A 202 15.45 18.21 -11.72
CA LYS A 202 15.20 18.69 -10.35
C LYS A 202 14.52 17.60 -9.51
N PRO A 203 14.84 17.52 -8.21
CA PRO A 203 15.68 18.42 -7.38
C PRO A 203 17.19 18.18 -7.50
N ASN A 204 17.64 17.14 -8.20
CA ASN A 204 19.05 16.73 -8.36
C ASN A 204 19.67 17.24 -9.66
N GLU A 205 19.21 18.38 -10.18
CA GLU A 205 19.57 18.93 -11.48
C GLU A 205 21.06 18.91 -11.76
N GLY A 206 21.42 18.26 -12.89
CA GLY A 206 22.80 18.18 -13.38
C GLY A 206 23.68 17.13 -12.70
N LYS A 207 23.26 16.49 -11.62
CA LYS A 207 24.00 15.37 -11.03
C LYS A 207 23.90 14.14 -11.93
N ALA A 208 24.97 13.33 -11.92
CA ALA A 208 24.97 12.05 -12.61
C ALA A 208 24.01 11.06 -11.94
N GLY A 209 23.22 10.33 -12.72
CA GLY A 209 22.28 9.36 -12.19
C GLY A 209 22.00 8.20 -13.15
N ILE A 210 21.56 7.08 -12.62
CA ILE A 210 21.09 5.93 -13.39
C ILE A 210 19.77 6.26 -14.09
N GLY A 211 19.01 7.23 -13.56
CA GLY A 211 17.67 7.58 -14.06
C GLY A 211 16.60 6.62 -13.57
N ILE A 212 16.62 6.32 -12.27
CA ILE A 212 15.60 5.55 -11.56
C ILE A 212 15.12 6.32 -10.35
N SER A 213 13.84 6.20 -10.00
CA SER A 213 13.36 6.48 -8.66
C SER A 213 13.54 5.22 -7.81
N LEU A 214 13.99 5.39 -6.59
CA LEU A 214 14.38 4.28 -5.75
C LEU A 214 13.98 4.49 -4.27
N THR A 215 13.93 3.38 -3.54
CA THR A 215 13.81 3.37 -2.09
C THR A 215 14.67 2.25 -1.51
N SER A 216 14.93 2.26 -0.20
CA SER A 216 15.68 1.18 0.45
C SER A 216 14.88 -0.12 0.42
N HIS A 217 15.51 -1.21 0.01
CA HIS A 217 14.97 -2.56 0.16
C HIS A 217 15.62 -3.21 1.37
N THR A 218 14.82 -3.54 2.38
CA THR A 218 15.28 -4.07 3.67
C THR A 218 14.48 -5.30 4.07
N GLU A 219 15.06 -6.12 4.93
CA GLU A 219 14.45 -7.31 5.51
C GLU A 219 14.74 -7.34 7.00
N ILE A 220 13.77 -7.77 7.80
CA ILE A 220 13.95 -8.01 9.24
C ILE A 220 14.31 -9.47 9.47
N LYS A 221 15.47 -9.70 10.10
CA LYS A 221 15.92 -11.03 10.55
C LYS A 221 15.70 -11.16 12.05
N THR A 222 15.05 -12.25 12.43
CA THR A 222 14.72 -12.56 13.83
C THR A 222 14.59 -14.07 14.00
N ASP A 223 14.72 -14.54 15.25
CA ASP A 223 14.48 -15.96 15.60
C ASP A 223 12.98 -16.29 15.65
N GLU A 224 12.10 -15.28 15.67
CA GLU A 224 10.65 -15.45 15.67
C GLU A 224 10.17 -15.76 14.23
N SER A 225 9.39 -16.83 14.06
CA SER A 225 8.81 -17.17 12.76
C SER A 225 7.50 -16.40 12.57
N ILE A 226 7.53 -15.28 11.85
CA ILE A 226 6.35 -14.45 11.55
C ILE A 226 6.02 -14.63 10.07
N LYS A 227 4.79 -15.06 9.76
CA LYS A 227 4.34 -15.31 8.39
C LYS A 227 3.06 -14.55 8.11
N PHE A 228 2.97 -14.04 6.89
CA PHE A 228 1.80 -13.33 6.37
C PHE A 228 1.21 -14.11 5.18
N ASP A 229 -0.10 -14.20 5.13
CA ASP A 229 -0.88 -14.70 3.99
C ASP A 229 -1.79 -13.55 3.50
N VAL A 230 -1.20 -12.63 2.73
CA VAL A 230 -1.84 -11.37 2.31
C VAL A 230 -1.95 -11.24 0.80
N ASP A 231 -2.20 -12.35 0.11
CA ASP A 231 -2.35 -12.36 -1.34
C ASP A 231 -3.42 -11.35 -1.79
N ASN A 232 -3.10 -10.60 -2.86
CA ASN A 232 -3.98 -9.60 -3.47
C ASN A 232 -4.32 -8.37 -2.59
N ILE A 233 -3.58 -8.15 -1.50
CA ILE A 233 -3.68 -6.94 -0.68
C ILE A 233 -2.41 -6.12 -0.89
N GLY A 234 -2.54 -4.86 -1.29
CA GLY A 234 -1.42 -3.97 -1.52
C GLY A 234 -1.45 -2.71 -0.66
N GLY A 235 -0.32 -1.99 -0.66
CA GLY A 235 -0.19 -0.71 0.00
C GLY A 235 0.25 -0.78 1.47
N PRO A 236 0.74 0.36 2.03
CA PRO A 236 1.41 0.38 3.33
C PRO A 236 0.46 0.59 4.53
N SER A 237 -0.84 0.72 4.31
CA SER A 237 -1.80 1.25 5.30
C SER A 237 -2.23 0.27 6.39
N ALA A 238 -1.76 -0.98 6.36
CA ALA A 238 -2.07 -2.01 7.37
C ALA A 238 -1.04 -2.06 8.52
N GLY A 239 0.06 -1.31 8.44
CA GLY A 239 1.20 -1.41 9.35
C GLY A 239 0.86 -1.35 10.82
N LEU A 240 0.00 -0.40 11.24
CA LEU A 240 -0.47 -0.33 12.64
C LEU A 240 -1.14 -1.63 13.09
N MET A 241 -2.09 -2.11 12.29
CA MET A 241 -2.89 -3.27 12.66
C MET A 241 -2.07 -4.56 12.65
N PHE A 242 -1.18 -4.72 11.67
CA PHE A 242 -0.18 -5.80 11.65
C PHE A 242 0.70 -5.78 12.92
N THR A 243 1.18 -4.61 13.31
CA THR A 243 2.01 -4.47 14.52
C THR A 243 1.28 -4.95 15.77
N LEU A 244 0.02 -4.55 15.94
CA LEU A 244 -0.79 -4.92 17.11
C LEU A 244 -1.07 -6.42 17.14
N GLU A 245 -1.38 -7.02 16.00
CA GLU A 245 -1.62 -8.46 15.89
C GLU A 245 -0.36 -9.27 16.22
N ILE A 246 0.77 -8.94 15.59
CA ILE A 246 2.05 -9.60 15.86
C ILE A 246 2.44 -9.44 17.32
N TYR A 247 2.32 -8.22 17.85
CA TYR A 247 2.67 -7.95 19.25
C TYR A 247 1.84 -8.76 20.24
N GLN A 248 0.50 -8.83 20.03
CA GLN A 248 -0.39 -9.64 20.85
C GLN A 248 0.05 -11.11 20.88
N GLN A 249 0.33 -11.69 19.71
CA GLN A 249 0.76 -13.08 19.60
C GLN A 249 2.14 -13.30 20.24
N LEU A 250 3.10 -12.37 20.07
CA LEU A 250 4.44 -12.48 20.67
C LEU A 250 4.42 -12.47 22.19
N VAL A 251 3.56 -11.66 22.80
CA VAL A 251 3.48 -11.54 24.27
C VAL A 251 2.45 -12.49 24.89
N GLY A 252 1.60 -13.13 24.08
CA GLY A 252 0.57 -14.06 24.52
C GLY A 252 -0.47 -13.41 25.46
N LYS A 253 -0.85 -12.13 25.17
CA LYS A 253 -1.76 -11.34 26.00
C LYS A 253 -2.94 -10.86 25.17
N ASP A 254 -4.17 -11.17 25.59
CA ASP A 254 -5.37 -10.62 24.97
C ASP A 254 -5.44 -9.10 25.16
N LEU A 255 -5.17 -8.35 24.10
CA LEU A 255 -5.26 -6.88 24.06
C LEU A 255 -6.65 -6.40 23.66
N ARG A 256 -7.40 -7.22 22.92
CA ARG A 256 -8.72 -6.88 22.35
C ARG A 256 -9.85 -7.01 23.37
N LYS A 257 -9.66 -7.83 24.39
CA LYS A 257 -10.67 -8.12 25.42
C LYS A 257 -12.02 -8.54 24.84
N GLY A 258 -11.96 -9.34 23.76
CA GLY A 258 -13.12 -9.87 23.07
C GLY A 258 -13.82 -8.89 22.11
N LEU A 259 -13.24 -7.72 21.83
CA LEU A 259 -13.80 -6.75 20.88
C LEU A 259 -13.26 -6.95 19.46
N ASP A 260 -14.11 -6.67 18.48
CA ASP A 260 -13.70 -6.54 17.09
C ASP A 260 -13.20 -5.12 16.85
N ILE A 261 -11.89 -5.00 16.60
CA ILE A 261 -11.17 -3.74 16.47
C ILE A 261 -10.60 -3.65 15.06
N ALA A 262 -11.12 -2.73 14.27
CA ALA A 262 -10.56 -2.40 12.96
C ALA A 262 -9.68 -1.15 13.05
N GLY A 263 -8.88 -0.92 12.02
CA GLY A 263 -8.06 0.28 11.97
C GLY A 263 -7.25 0.39 10.70
N THR A 264 -6.48 1.46 10.63
CA THR A 264 -5.56 1.74 9.53
C THR A 264 -4.44 2.68 9.98
N GLY A 265 -3.37 2.76 9.21
CA GLY A 265 -2.23 3.63 9.44
C GLY A 265 -0.95 2.97 8.95
N THR A 266 -0.04 3.73 8.33
CA THR A 266 1.32 3.24 8.11
C THR A 266 2.03 3.10 9.46
N MET A 267 3.09 2.31 9.50
CA MET A 267 3.95 2.18 10.67
C MET A 267 5.35 2.65 10.30
N GLU A 268 5.81 3.68 10.99
CA GLU A 268 7.15 4.24 10.78
C GLU A 268 8.16 3.62 11.76
N ALA A 269 9.45 3.70 11.41
CA ALA A 269 10.54 3.13 12.21
C ALA A 269 10.65 3.71 13.64
N ASP A 270 10.13 4.91 13.87
CA ASP A 270 10.07 5.56 15.19
C ASP A 270 8.78 5.23 15.97
N GLY A 271 7.89 4.40 15.41
CA GLY A 271 6.62 4.04 16.00
C GLY A 271 5.49 5.04 15.73
N THR A 272 5.72 6.04 14.87
CA THR A 272 4.69 6.98 14.41
C THR A 272 3.68 6.26 13.50
N VAL A 273 2.40 6.61 13.63
CA VAL A 273 1.31 6.14 12.77
C VAL A 273 1.03 7.19 11.72
N GLY A 274 1.35 6.87 10.47
CA GLY A 274 1.23 7.81 9.35
C GLY A 274 -0.15 7.82 8.71
N GLN A 275 -0.41 8.90 7.95
CA GLN A 275 -1.66 9.15 7.23
C GLN A 275 -1.82 8.20 6.04
N ILE A 276 -3.07 7.96 5.65
CA ILE A 276 -3.42 7.06 4.53
C ILE A 276 -4.53 7.69 3.67
N GLY A 277 -4.74 7.13 2.48
CA GLY A 277 -5.84 7.51 1.60
C GLY A 277 -7.15 6.76 1.87
N GLY A 278 -8.29 7.37 1.55
CA GLY A 278 -9.60 6.73 1.55
C GLY A 278 -10.10 6.27 2.92
N ILE A 279 -9.80 7.01 3.98
CA ILE A 279 -10.19 6.63 5.34
C ILE A 279 -11.71 6.58 5.53
N ASP A 280 -12.45 7.41 4.85
CA ASP A 280 -13.90 7.41 4.83
C ASP A 280 -14.47 6.08 4.33
N LYS A 281 -13.88 5.53 3.26
CA LYS A 281 -14.22 4.22 2.67
C LYS A 281 -13.87 3.07 3.61
N LYS A 282 -12.72 3.18 4.31
CA LYS A 282 -12.28 2.20 5.32
C LYS A 282 -13.16 2.18 6.56
N VAL A 283 -13.61 3.35 7.03
CA VAL A 283 -14.58 3.45 8.12
C VAL A 283 -15.92 2.85 7.72
N ALA A 284 -16.35 3.02 6.46
CA ALA A 284 -17.56 2.42 5.95
C ALA A 284 -17.50 0.88 5.98
N SER A 285 -16.41 0.28 5.47
CA SER A 285 -16.24 -1.17 5.50
C SER A 285 -16.10 -1.72 6.93
N ALA A 286 -15.41 -1.03 7.83
CA ALA A 286 -15.32 -1.42 9.24
C ALA A 286 -16.67 -1.36 9.97
N SER A 287 -17.47 -0.34 9.68
CA SER A 287 -18.82 -0.23 10.22
C SER A 287 -19.74 -1.35 9.72
N GLU A 288 -19.65 -1.71 8.44
CA GLU A 288 -20.42 -2.80 7.83
C GLU A 288 -20.03 -4.17 8.42
N SER A 289 -18.75 -4.38 8.73
CA SER A 289 -18.28 -5.61 9.39
C SER A 289 -18.67 -5.73 10.86
N GLY A 290 -19.20 -4.66 11.47
CA GLY A 290 -19.65 -4.65 12.86
C GLY A 290 -18.55 -4.33 13.89
N ALA A 291 -17.39 -3.82 13.45
CA ALA A 291 -16.31 -3.39 14.33
C ALA A 291 -16.81 -2.42 15.42
N LYS A 292 -16.29 -2.58 16.63
CA LYS A 292 -16.66 -1.75 17.78
C LYS A 292 -15.76 -0.54 17.96
N VAL A 293 -14.51 -0.68 17.53
CA VAL A 293 -13.47 0.35 17.60
C VAL A 293 -12.80 0.47 16.23
N PHE A 294 -12.45 1.69 15.85
CA PHE A 294 -11.64 1.97 14.67
C PHE A 294 -10.49 2.89 15.03
N PHE A 295 -9.26 2.41 14.84
CA PHE A 295 -8.06 3.21 15.00
C PHE A 295 -7.82 4.06 13.75
N ALA A 296 -7.79 5.38 13.91
CA ALA A 296 -7.57 6.34 12.85
C ALA A 296 -6.31 7.17 13.10
N PRO A 297 -5.42 7.35 12.12
CA PRO A 297 -4.25 8.19 12.25
C PRO A 297 -4.61 9.61 12.70
N LYS A 298 -4.01 10.07 13.80
CA LYS A 298 -4.25 11.41 14.33
C LYS A 298 -3.50 12.48 13.55
N GLY A 299 -2.24 12.16 13.19
CA GLY A 299 -1.33 13.10 12.59
C GLY A 299 -0.82 14.18 13.55
N SER A 300 0.17 14.93 13.10
CA SER A 300 0.84 15.98 13.87
C SER A 300 0.68 17.37 13.27
N SER A 301 0.20 17.47 12.03
CA SER A 301 0.01 18.73 11.29
C SER A 301 -1.46 19.07 11.06
N LYS A 302 -1.75 20.31 10.60
CA LYS A 302 -3.12 20.70 10.20
C LYS A 302 -3.57 20.05 8.89
N GLU A 303 -2.63 19.57 8.11
CA GLU A 303 -2.85 18.87 6.84
C GLU A 303 -3.24 17.42 7.06
N ASP A 304 -2.97 16.88 8.27
CA ASP A 304 -3.32 15.52 8.67
C ASP A 304 -4.80 15.44 9.01
N THR A 305 -5.60 14.91 8.10
CA THR A 305 -7.06 14.97 8.16
C THR A 305 -7.73 13.65 8.51
N ASN A 306 -7.00 12.52 8.51
CA ASN A 306 -7.61 11.19 8.65
C ASN A 306 -8.54 11.04 9.85
N TYR A 307 -8.15 11.43 11.05
CA TYR A 307 -9.03 11.31 12.21
C TYR A 307 -10.32 12.13 12.07
N LYS A 308 -10.21 13.36 11.52
CA LYS A 308 -11.36 14.23 11.29
C LYS A 308 -12.30 13.63 10.25
N GLU A 309 -11.77 13.10 9.17
CA GLU A 309 -12.52 12.45 8.10
C GLU A 309 -13.18 11.16 8.58
N ALA A 310 -12.46 10.32 9.34
CA ALA A 310 -13.01 9.12 9.96
C ALA A 310 -14.22 9.41 10.86
N LYS A 311 -14.13 10.46 11.68
CA LYS A 311 -15.28 10.90 12.52
C LYS A 311 -16.46 11.40 11.68
N ALA A 312 -16.17 12.12 10.60
CA ALA A 312 -17.21 12.59 9.71
C ALA A 312 -17.93 11.42 9.00
N ALA A 313 -17.15 10.42 8.54
CA ALA A 313 -17.68 9.21 7.93
C ALA A 313 -18.54 8.40 8.92
N ALA A 314 -18.05 8.16 10.13
CA ALA A 314 -18.80 7.44 11.18
C ALA A 314 -20.12 8.14 11.51
N LYS A 315 -20.10 9.48 11.63
CA LYS A 315 -21.33 10.27 11.83
C LYS A 315 -22.30 10.14 10.66
N LYS A 316 -21.80 10.15 9.41
CA LYS A 316 -22.63 10.03 8.21
C LYS A 316 -23.28 8.65 8.10
N LEU A 317 -22.57 7.61 8.53
CA LEU A 317 -23.07 6.23 8.60
C LEU A 317 -24.08 6.02 9.75
N GLY A 318 -24.08 6.89 10.76
CA GLY A 318 -24.87 6.68 11.97
C GLY A 318 -24.43 5.48 12.80
N THR A 319 -23.14 5.11 12.73
CA THR A 319 -22.59 3.96 13.45
C THR A 319 -22.19 4.33 14.89
N ASP A 320 -22.36 3.36 15.80
CA ASP A 320 -21.89 3.46 17.19
C ASP A 320 -20.40 3.07 17.36
N MET A 321 -19.72 2.72 16.25
CA MET A 321 -18.29 2.38 16.23
C MET A 321 -17.46 3.54 16.76
N LYS A 322 -16.64 3.29 17.78
CA LYS A 322 -15.80 4.31 18.39
C LYS A 322 -14.58 4.61 17.53
N ILE A 323 -14.44 5.84 17.04
CA ILE A 323 -13.26 6.30 16.32
C ILE A 323 -12.21 6.80 17.32
N VAL A 324 -11.06 6.13 17.36
CA VAL A 324 -9.96 6.41 18.30
C VAL A 324 -8.78 7.02 17.56
N PRO A 325 -8.33 8.23 17.94
CA PRO A 325 -7.16 8.84 17.33
C PRO A 325 -5.89 8.16 17.83
N VAL A 326 -5.00 7.78 16.90
CA VAL A 326 -3.69 7.22 17.21
C VAL A 326 -2.61 7.96 16.42
N GLY A 327 -1.67 8.57 17.10
CA GLY A 327 -0.52 9.22 16.50
C GLY A 327 0.73 8.34 16.54
N THR A 328 0.77 7.40 17.49
CA THR A 328 1.87 6.46 17.67
C THR A 328 1.36 5.06 18.05
N LEU A 329 2.20 4.05 17.89
CA LEU A 329 1.93 2.70 18.38
C LEU A 329 1.63 2.71 19.91
N ALA A 330 2.35 3.54 20.65
CA ALA A 330 2.13 3.69 22.10
C ALA A 330 0.73 4.20 22.44
N ASP A 331 0.15 5.10 21.63
CA ASP A 331 -1.24 5.57 21.82
C ASP A 331 -2.25 4.42 21.66
N ALA A 332 -2.04 3.56 20.65
CA ALA A 332 -2.92 2.41 20.41
C ALA A 332 -2.84 1.40 21.56
N VAL A 333 -1.63 1.04 21.99
CA VAL A 333 -1.41 0.12 23.12
C VAL A 333 -1.98 0.67 24.42
N ALA A 334 -1.72 1.95 24.73
CA ALA A 334 -2.26 2.58 25.93
C ALA A 334 -3.81 2.60 25.94
N TYR A 335 -4.43 2.82 24.80
CA TYR A 335 -5.89 2.71 24.67
C TYR A 335 -6.37 1.29 24.96
N LEU A 336 -5.75 0.26 24.36
CA LEU A 336 -6.11 -1.14 24.57
C LEU A 336 -5.94 -1.58 26.04
N GLU A 337 -4.89 -1.12 26.71
CA GLU A 337 -4.65 -1.42 28.12
C GLU A 337 -5.68 -0.79 29.06
N GLN A 338 -6.19 0.40 28.71
CA GLN A 338 -7.18 1.13 29.49
C GLN A 338 -8.63 0.69 29.22
N MET A 339 -8.89 -0.09 28.18
CA MET A 339 -10.21 -0.70 27.97
C MET A 339 -10.56 -1.61 29.14
N ASN A 340 -11.79 -1.54 29.61
CA ASN A 340 -12.32 -2.37 30.70
C ASN A 340 -13.06 -3.58 30.14
#